data_c487c7339280fdbaff30a2553ecff828
#
_entry.id   c487c7339280fdbaff30a2553ecff828
#
_cell.length_a   1.000
_cell.length_b   1.000
_cell.length_c   1.000
_cell.angle_alpha   90.00
_cell.angle_beta   90.00
_cell.angle_gamma   90.00
#
_symmetry.space_group_name_H-M   'P 1'
#
loop_
_entity.id
_entity.type
_entity.pdbx_description
1 polymer ?
#
loop_
_entity_poly.entity_id
_entity_poly.type
_entity_poly.pdbx_seq_one_letter_code
_entity_poly.pdbx_strand_id
1 'polypeptide(L)'
;MQKCKPARSELNEHNLRLVAHIVKKYYAAYSEQDDLISIGTVGLIKAIDSFKPDKGTRLATYAAKCVENEILMHFRSMKKSAHDISLEDPIDSDSEGNPLTLMDIICTPDCIADDLEMMIKSEKLRGLGSGIPDPREKAISVMRY
;
A
#
# COMPACT_ATOMS: atom_id res chain seq x y z
N MET A 1 13.99 -22.06 21.04
CA MET A 1 12.94 -21.94 22.07
C MET A 1 11.58 -21.98 21.37
N GLN A 2 10.82 -23.07 21.54
CA GLN A 2 9.43 -23.15 21.07
C GLN A 2 8.60 -22.16 21.89
N LYS A 3 8.10 -21.11 21.23
CA LYS A 3 7.18 -20.15 21.86
C LYS A 3 5.87 -20.88 22.14
N CYS A 4 5.56 -21.20 23.38
CA CYS A 4 4.26 -21.75 23.76
C CYS A 4 3.17 -20.75 23.41
N LYS A 5 2.36 -21.06 22.40
CA LYS A 5 1.26 -20.19 21.95
C LYS A 5 0.31 -19.78 23.09
N PRO A 6 -0.14 -20.69 23.99
CA PRO A 6 -1.05 -20.33 25.09
C PRO A 6 -0.42 -19.33 26.07
N ALA A 7 0.83 -19.52 26.50
CA ALA A 7 1.52 -18.57 27.38
C ALA A 7 1.69 -17.18 26.78
N ARG A 8 1.87 -17.09 25.45
CA ARG A 8 1.96 -15.83 24.73
C ARG A 8 0.61 -15.09 24.73
N SER A 9 -0.49 -15.79 24.47
CA SER A 9 -1.83 -15.20 24.49
C SER A 9 -2.17 -14.68 25.88
N GLU A 10 -1.92 -15.46 26.91
CA GLU A 10 -2.12 -15.07 28.30
C GLU A 10 -1.29 -13.82 28.67
N LEU A 11 -0.03 -13.77 28.24
CA LEU A 11 0.81 -12.60 28.47
C LEU A 11 0.31 -11.34 27.75
N ASN A 12 -0.24 -11.47 26.55
CA ASN A 12 -0.86 -10.37 25.83
C ASN A 12 -2.11 -9.87 26.57
N GLU A 13 -3.01 -10.77 26.96
CA GLU A 13 -4.28 -10.43 27.61
C GLU A 13 -4.05 -9.69 28.93
N HIS A 14 -3.12 -10.15 29.75
CA HIS A 14 -2.80 -9.53 31.04
C HIS A 14 -2.13 -8.14 30.91
N ASN A 15 -1.59 -7.79 29.72
CA ASN A 15 -0.92 -6.52 29.49
C ASN A 15 -1.71 -5.52 28.63
N LEU A 16 -2.96 -5.80 28.24
CA LEU A 16 -3.79 -4.88 27.46
C LEU A 16 -4.05 -3.55 28.18
N ARG A 17 -4.10 -3.54 29.52
CA ARG A 17 -4.23 -2.32 30.31
C ARG A 17 -3.06 -1.34 30.09
N LEU A 18 -1.85 -1.86 29.84
CA LEU A 18 -0.68 -1.05 29.51
C LEU A 18 -0.88 -0.34 28.17
N VAL A 19 -1.43 -1.04 27.17
CA VAL A 19 -1.76 -0.46 25.86
C VAL A 19 -2.74 0.70 26.01
N ALA A 20 -3.86 0.48 26.72
CA ALA A 20 -4.88 1.50 26.94
C ALA A 20 -4.30 2.75 27.64
N HIS A 21 -3.39 2.56 28.59
CA HIS A 21 -2.74 3.67 29.29
C HIS A 21 -1.84 4.50 28.37
N ILE A 22 -1.11 3.85 27.46
CA ILE A 22 -0.22 4.53 26.51
C ILE A 22 -1.03 5.26 25.45
N VAL A 23 -2.04 4.58 24.87
CA VAL A 23 -2.91 5.11 23.82
C VAL A 23 -3.65 6.37 24.28
N LYS A 24 -4.02 6.44 25.57
CA LYS A 24 -4.68 7.62 26.14
C LYS A 24 -3.93 8.94 25.91
N LYS A 25 -2.61 8.91 25.79
CA LYS A 25 -1.81 10.11 25.48
C LYS A 25 -2.09 10.66 24.07
N TYR A 26 -2.56 9.82 23.16
CA TYR A 26 -2.74 10.13 21.74
C TYR A 26 -4.19 10.40 21.35
N TYR A 27 -5.14 10.26 22.28
CA TYR A 27 -6.57 10.50 22.02
C TYR A 27 -6.90 11.89 21.48
N ALA A 28 -6.15 12.90 21.91
CA ALA A 28 -6.36 14.26 21.43
C ALA A 28 -5.94 14.47 19.97
N ALA A 29 -5.08 13.59 19.44
CA ALA A 29 -4.53 13.71 18.10
C ALA A 29 -5.27 12.86 17.05
N TYR A 30 -6.17 11.97 17.50
CA TYR A 30 -6.83 11.01 16.62
C TYR A 30 -8.27 10.74 17.04
N SER A 31 -9.18 10.81 16.08
CA SER A 31 -10.62 10.70 16.33
C SER A 31 -11.08 9.28 16.68
N GLU A 32 -10.39 8.26 16.14
CA GLU A 32 -10.78 6.85 16.29
C GLU A 32 -9.93 6.15 17.35
N GLN A 33 -10.48 6.10 18.56
CA GLN A 33 -9.80 5.53 19.73
C GLN A 33 -9.60 4.02 19.62
N ASP A 34 -10.57 3.32 19.05
CA ASP A 34 -10.55 1.86 18.92
C ASP A 34 -9.45 1.39 17.97
N ASP A 35 -9.19 2.14 16.90
CA ASP A 35 -8.09 1.86 15.99
C ASP A 35 -6.74 2.03 16.68
N LEU A 36 -6.57 3.09 17.46
CA LEU A 36 -5.32 3.29 18.23
C LEU A 36 -5.07 2.16 19.24
N ILE A 37 -6.11 1.63 19.87
CA ILE A 37 -5.99 0.48 20.78
C ILE A 37 -5.58 -0.76 19.98
N SER A 38 -6.18 -0.97 18.83
CA SER A 38 -5.85 -2.11 17.95
C SER A 38 -4.40 -2.04 17.48
N ILE A 39 -3.94 -0.89 17.03
CA ILE A 39 -2.55 -0.63 16.62
C ILE A 39 -1.59 -0.84 17.81
N GLY A 40 -1.95 -0.28 18.98
CA GLY A 40 -1.19 -0.48 20.20
C GLY A 40 -1.08 -1.94 20.61
N THR A 41 -2.14 -2.73 20.42
CA THR A 41 -2.14 -4.16 20.67
C THR A 41 -1.19 -4.91 19.73
N VAL A 42 -1.14 -4.53 18.44
CA VAL A 42 -0.14 -5.06 17.51
C VAL A 42 1.28 -4.75 17.99
N GLY A 43 1.52 -3.53 18.49
CA GLY A 43 2.78 -3.15 19.11
C GLY A 43 3.16 -4.00 20.31
N LEU A 44 2.20 -4.32 21.19
CA LEU A 44 2.39 -5.21 22.33
C LEU A 44 2.77 -6.64 21.88
N ILE A 45 2.07 -7.19 20.89
CA ILE A 45 2.37 -8.51 20.33
C ILE A 45 3.80 -8.58 19.80
N LYS A 46 4.20 -7.58 19.00
CA LYS A 46 5.57 -7.46 18.48
C LYS A 46 6.60 -7.36 19.61
N ALA A 47 6.27 -6.62 20.67
CA ALA A 47 7.14 -6.50 21.85
C ALA A 47 7.35 -7.83 22.54
N ILE A 48 6.29 -8.60 22.81
CA ILE A 48 6.38 -9.91 23.47
C ILE A 48 7.17 -10.90 22.60
N ASP A 49 7.03 -10.84 21.30
CA ASP A 49 7.76 -11.71 20.37
C ASP A 49 9.26 -11.44 20.32
N SER A 50 9.65 -10.18 20.45
CA SER A 50 11.04 -9.73 20.34
C SER A 50 11.74 -9.55 21.68
N PHE A 51 11.00 -9.64 22.80
CA PHE A 51 11.55 -9.42 24.12
C PHE A 51 12.61 -10.47 24.50
N LYS A 52 13.72 -9.99 25.02
CA LYS A 52 14.84 -10.82 25.53
C LYS A 52 15.08 -10.46 26.99
N PRO A 53 14.76 -11.40 27.93
CA PRO A 53 14.93 -11.15 29.36
C PRO A 53 16.39 -10.95 29.79
N ASP A 54 17.34 -11.50 29.01
CA ASP A 54 18.77 -11.44 29.29
C ASP A 54 19.36 -10.03 29.27
N LYS A 55 18.62 -9.06 28.71
CA LYS A 55 19.05 -7.66 28.64
C LYS A 55 18.76 -6.83 29.89
N GLY A 56 18.19 -7.42 30.94
CA GLY A 56 17.93 -6.73 32.21
C GLY A 56 16.85 -5.66 32.20
N THR A 57 16.14 -5.47 31.08
CA THR A 57 15.03 -4.51 30.97
C THR A 57 13.71 -5.17 31.41
N ARG A 58 12.82 -4.39 32.05
CA ARG A 58 11.49 -4.87 32.40
C ARG A 58 10.61 -4.92 31.13
N LEU A 59 9.81 -6.00 31.02
CA LEU A 59 8.88 -6.17 29.88
C LEU A 59 7.99 -4.95 29.68
N ALA A 60 7.42 -4.39 30.74
CA ALA A 60 6.53 -3.24 30.65
C ALA A 60 7.21 -2.01 30.01
N THR A 61 8.48 -1.73 30.35
CA THR A 61 9.25 -0.62 29.78
C THR A 61 9.53 -0.85 28.29
N TYR A 62 9.90 -2.07 27.92
CA TYR A 62 10.17 -2.42 26.53
C TYR A 62 8.90 -2.40 25.70
N ALA A 63 7.81 -3.00 26.21
CA ALA A 63 6.51 -3.03 25.54
C ALA A 63 5.94 -1.62 25.35
N ALA A 64 6.06 -0.75 26.38
CA ALA A 64 5.61 0.64 26.26
C ALA A 64 6.29 1.36 25.08
N LYS A 65 7.59 1.15 24.89
CA LYS A 65 8.33 1.76 23.79
C LYS A 65 7.94 1.19 22.42
N CYS A 66 7.68 -0.12 22.35
CA CYS A 66 7.21 -0.76 21.11
C CYS A 66 5.81 -0.29 20.73
N VAL A 67 4.89 -0.19 21.68
CA VAL A 67 3.52 0.33 21.47
C VAL A 67 3.58 1.79 20.98
N GLU A 68 4.36 2.63 21.66
CA GLU A 68 4.55 4.03 21.27
C GLU A 68 5.09 4.16 19.84
N ASN A 69 6.10 3.37 19.50
CA ASN A 69 6.68 3.37 18.16
C ASN A 69 5.67 2.93 17.09
N GLU A 70 4.83 1.93 17.37
CA GLU A 70 3.82 1.47 16.41
C GLU A 70 2.76 2.55 16.15
N ILE A 71 2.30 3.24 17.20
CA ILE A 71 1.38 4.38 17.06
C ILE A 71 2.01 5.51 16.22
N LEU A 72 3.27 5.86 16.50
CA LEU A 72 3.97 6.89 15.73
C LEU A 72 4.20 6.49 14.27
N MET A 73 4.44 5.21 14.01
CA MET A 73 4.55 4.69 12.63
C MET A 73 3.22 4.81 11.89
N HIS A 74 2.10 4.53 12.55
CA HIS A 74 0.77 4.71 11.99
C HIS A 74 0.51 6.18 11.64
N PHE A 75 0.79 7.11 12.53
CA PHE A 75 0.65 8.55 12.23
C PHE A 75 1.52 9.02 11.06
N ARG A 76 2.74 8.50 10.93
CA ARG A 76 3.60 8.80 9.78
C ARG A 76 3.00 8.25 8.47
N SER A 77 2.41 7.07 8.51
CA SER A 77 1.73 6.47 7.35
C SER A 77 0.53 7.32 6.94
N MET A 78 -0.33 7.69 7.90
CA MET A 78 -1.48 8.55 7.64
C MET A 78 -1.08 9.91 7.07
N LYS A 79 0.02 10.49 7.56
CA LYS A 79 0.51 11.77 7.02
C LYS A 79 0.92 11.67 5.55
N LYS A 80 1.38 10.51 5.09
CA LYS A 80 1.70 10.31 3.67
C LYS A 80 0.43 10.30 2.81
N SER A 81 -0.65 9.68 3.30
CA SER A 81 -1.94 9.60 2.60
C SER A 81 -2.86 10.80 2.87
N ALA A 82 -2.42 11.79 3.66
CA ALA A 82 -3.25 12.96 3.99
C ALA A 82 -3.56 13.86 2.77
N HIS A 83 -2.84 13.69 1.68
CA HIS A 83 -3.04 14.40 0.42
C HIS A 83 -3.71 13.55 -0.67
N ASP A 84 -4.04 12.31 -0.36
CA ASP A 84 -4.75 11.44 -1.29
C ASP A 84 -6.20 11.95 -1.42
N ILE A 85 -6.64 12.16 -2.66
CA ILE A 85 -7.99 12.63 -2.98
C ILE A 85 -8.75 11.45 -3.57
N SER A 86 -10.02 11.28 -3.18
CA SER A 86 -10.87 10.25 -3.76
C SER A 86 -11.15 10.57 -5.22
N LEU A 87 -11.10 9.56 -6.09
CA LEU A 87 -11.48 9.70 -7.49
C LEU A 87 -12.98 9.98 -7.68
N GLU A 88 -13.78 9.64 -6.67
CA GLU A 88 -15.23 9.86 -6.65
C GLU A 88 -15.62 11.22 -6.06
N ASP A 89 -14.66 11.97 -5.48
CA ASP A 89 -14.96 13.30 -4.94
C ASP A 89 -15.32 14.26 -6.09
N PRO A 90 -16.43 14.99 -5.96
CA PRO A 90 -16.84 15.96 -6.96
C PRO A 90 -15.85 17.13 -7.00
N ILE A 91 -15.33 17.45 -8.17
CA ILE A 91 -14.44 18.60 -8.41
C ILE A 91 -15.27 19.83 -8.76
N ASP A 92 -16.29 19.62 -9.60
CA ASP A 92 -17.14 20.68 -10.13
C ASP A 92 -18.50 20.10 -10.50
N SER A 93 -19.41 20.92 -10.95
CA SER A 93 -20.68 20.51 -11.53
C SER A 93 -20.77 20.98 -12.97
N ASP A 94 -21.35 20.14 -13.83
CA ASP A 94 -21.63 20.54 -15.20
C ASP A 94 -22.74 21.61 -15.28
N SER A 95 -23.00 22.10 -16.48
CA SER A 95 -24.05 23.11 -16.74
C SER A 95 -25.49 22.61 -16.38
N GLU A 96 -25.67 21.32 -16.19
CA GLU A 96 -26.92 20.67 -15.84
C GLU A 96 -27.01 20.37 -14.32
N GLY A 97 -25.95 20.66 -13.56
CA GLY A 97 -25.89 20.45 -12.11
C GLY A 97 -25.51 19.05 -11.68
N ASN A 98 -25.00 18.19 -12.59
CA ASN A 98 -24.48 16.89 -12.23
C ASN A 98 -23.05 17.03 -11.68
N PRO A 99 -22.66 16.27 -10.64
CA PRO A 99 -21.31 16.31 -10.10
C PRO A 99 -20.30 15.73 -11.10
N LEU A 100 -19.26 16.50 -11.43
CA LEU A 100 -18.13 16.06 -12.24
C LEU A 100 -17.04 15.51 -11.31
N THR A 101 -16.69 14.26 -11.48
CA THR A 101 -15.67 13.58 -10.68
C THR A 101 -14.33 13.51 -11.40
N LEU A 102 -13.23 13.28 -10.65
CA LEU A 102 -11.91 13.01 -11.24
C LEU A 102 -11.94 11.80 -12.17
N MET A 103 -12.78 10.81 -11.85
CA MET A 103 -12.92 9.58 -12.63
C MET A 103 -13.47 9.86 -14.03
N ASP A 104 -14.35 10.86 -14.17
CA ASP A 104 -14.92 11.26 -15.46
C ASP A 104 -13.90 11.98 -16.37
N ILE A 105 -12.90 12.63 -15.78
CA ILE A 105 -11.86 13.37 -16.49
C ILE A 105 -10.68 12.47 -16.87
N ILE A 106 -10.33 11.51 -16.01
CA ILE A 106 -9.22 10.58 -16.26
C ILE A 106 -9.70 9.50 -17.24
N CYS A 107 -9.56 9.78 -18.52
CA CYS A 107 -9.77 8.79 -19.57
C CYS A 107 -8.43 8.27 -20.10
N THR A 108 -8.34 6.99 -20.33
CA THR A 108 -7.27 6.43 -21.15
C THR A 108 -7.66 6.63 -22.60
N PRO A 109 -6.80 7.28 -23.44
CA PRO A 109 -7.11 7.43 -24.84
C PRO A 109 -7.36 6.03 -25.45
N ASP A 110 -8.46 5.91 -26.15
CA ASP A 110 -8.80 4.69 -26.87
C ASP A 110 -7.90 4.58 -28.11
N CYS A 111 -6.81 3.84 -28.00
CA CYS A 111 -5.85 3.61 -29.07
C CYS A 111 -6.14 2.33 -29.86
N ILE A 112 -7.29 1.69 -29.68
CA ILE A 112 -7.62 0.41 -30.35
C ILE A 112 -7.52 0.55 -31.86
N ALA A 113 -7.98 1.65 -32.42
CA ALA A 113 -7.91 1.93 -33.85
C ALA A 113 -6.46 2.08 -34.35
N ASP A 114 -5.64 2.82 -33.60
CA ASP A 114 -4.22 3.05 -33.91
C ASP A 114 -3.41 1.76 -33.76
N ASP A 115 -3.67 1.00 -32.71
CA ASP A 115 -3.03 -0.29 -32.45
C ASP A 115 -3.37 -1.30 -33.56
N LEU A 116 -4.64 -1.35 -34.00
CA LEU A 116 -5.07 -2.21 -35.10
C LEU A 116 -4.38 -1.80 -36.41
N GLU A 117 -4.29 -0.49 -36.69
CA GLU A 117 -3.61 0.02 -37.89
C GLU A 117 -2.12 -0.35 -37.87
N MET A 118 -1.47 -0.22 -36.72
CA MET A 118 -0.08 -0.64 -36.52
C MET A 118 0.10 -2.14 -36.71
N MET A 119 -0.81 -2.96 -36.18
CA MET A 119 -0.80 -4.41 -36.42
C MET A 119 -0.92 -4.75 -37.91
N ILE A 120 -1.86 -4.16 -38.61
CA ILE A 120 -2.07 -4.38 -40.06
C ILE A 120 -0.83 -3.95 -40.85
N LYS A 121 -0.26 -2.80 -40.53
CA LYS A 121 0.99 -2.32 -41.20
C LYS A 121 2.16 -3.25 -40.93
N SER A 122 2.32 -3.73 -39.68
CA SER A 122 3.40 -4.66 -39.33
C SER A 122 3.26 -6.00 -40.02
N GLU A 123 2.05 -6.50 -40.18
CA GLU A 123 1.78 -7.76 -40.89
C GLU A 123 2.06 -7.65 -42.38
N LYS A 124 1.65 -6.54 -43.00
CA LYS A 124 2.00 -6.24 -44.42
C LYS A 124 3.50 -6.13 -44.63
N LEU A 125 4.24 -5.47 -43.73
CA LEU A 125 5.69 -5.35 -43.78
C LEU A 125 6.37 -6.74 -43.66
N ARG A 126 5.90 -7.58 -42.75
CA ARG A 126 6.41 -8.97 -42.60
C ARG A 126 6.16 -9.80 -43.87
N GLY A 127 4.98 -9.63 -44.49
CA GLY A 127 4.66 -10.26 -45.75
C GLY A 127 5.58 -9.85 -46.88
N LEU A 128 5.84 -8.55 -47.02
CA LEU A 128 6.78 -8.02 -48.02
C LEU A 128 8.24 -8.43 -47.72
N GLY A 129 8.65 -8.46 -46.44
CA GLY A 129 9.97 -8.90 -46.03
C GLY A 129 10.26 -10.36 -46.36
N SER A 130 9.23 -11.20 -46.53
CA SER A 130 9.41 -12.59 -46.99
C SER A 130 9.90 -12.70 -48.44
N GLY A 131 9.64 -11.69 -49.28
CA GLY A 131 10.07 -11.60 -50.67
C GLY A 131 11.46 -11.04 -50.92
N ILE A 132 12.20 -10.62 -49.89
CA ILE A 132 13.56 -10.10 -50.01
C ILE A 132 14.52 -11.24 -50.37
N PRO A 133 15.25 -11.17 -51.50
CA PRO A 133 16.08 -12.27 -51.97
C PRO A 133 17.40 -12.40 -51.18
N ASP A 134 17.92 -11.32 -50.59
CA ASP A 134 19.16 -11.38 -49.85
C ASP A 134 18.91 -11.81 -48.37
N PRO A 135 19.52 -12.93 -47.92
CA PRO A 135 19.32 -13.42 -46.54
C PRO A 135 19.85 -12.46 -45.46
N ARG A 136 20.83 -11.59 -45.77
CA ARG A 136 21.36 -10.57 -44.84
C ARG A 136 20.37 -9.43 -44.66
N GLU A 137 19.79 -8.91 -45.74
CA GLU A 137 18.79 -7.84 -45.70
C GLU A 137 17.53 -8.32 -45.01
N LYS A 138 17.13 -9.56 -45.24
CA LYS A 138 16.00 -10.18 -44.57
C LYS A 138 16.21 -10.28 -43.06
N ALA A 139 17.40 -10.70 -42.62
CA ALA A 139 17.71 -10.80 -41.20
C ALA A 139 17.72 -9.43 -40.50
N ILE A 140 18.24 -8.39 -41.16
CA ILE A 140 18.25 -7.01 -40.63
C ILE A 140 16.82 -6.47 -40.55
N SER A 141 15.99 -6.71 -41.55
CA SER A 141 14.58 -6.25 -41.55
C SER A 141 13.75 -6.89 -40.45
N VAL A 142 13.94 -8.21 -40.20
CA VAL A 142 13.23 -8.92 -39.13
C VAL A 142 13.71 -8.50 -37.73
N MET A 143 14.97 -8.06 -37.57
CA MET A 143 15.49 -7.59 -36.28
C MET A 143 15.04 -6.15 -35.96
N ARG A 144 14.65 -5.38 -36.96
CA ARG A 144 14.33 -3.96 -36.79
C ARG A 144 12.83 -3.69 -36.68
N TYR A 145 11.98 -4.54 -37.22
CA TYR A 145 10.50 -4.43 -37.29
C TYR A 145 9.83 -5.71 -36.78
#